data_5af5333fadd97049b4a7f8c95a77b43d
#
_entry.id   5af5333fadd97049b4a7f8c95a77b43d
#
_cell.length_a   1.000
_cell.length_b   1.000
_cell.length_c   1.000
_cell.angle_alpha   90.00
_cell.angle_beta   90.00
_cell.angle_gamma   90.00
#
_symmetry.space_group_name_H-M   'P 1'
#
loop_
_entity.id
_entity.type
_entity.pdbx_description
1 polymer ?
#
loop_
_entity_poly.entity_id
_entity_poly.type
_entity_poly.pdbx_seq_one_letter_code
_entity_poly.pdbx_strand_id
1 'polypeptide(L)'
;LEELSIGETSLRHSLNGLWKFHHALNAAQVIPGFEAADYDSRGWADIRVPAHIQMEGYGAPQYANVQYPWDGYQDVAIGEIPTAYNPVACYIKTFFVPEQMADRRVFVSFQGAESCIAVWLNGHYVGFAGDSFTPSEFELTDYLIEGENKLACRVERWSAGSWLEDQDFMRMSGLFRDVYLYAIPKAHIADLHLKTLLDDSYTDAVLDLSVQMALDPSVGACSVSFELTDGGRLVASAACKAEASLHVQLPVKAPKLWSSESPYLYDLLLTVRDADGRALEAVPQRVGF
;
A
#
# COMPACT_ATOMS: atom_id res chain seq x y z
N LEU A 1 5.84 -3.60 21.55
CA LEU A 1 6.72 -2.48 21.14
C LEU A 1 7.61 -2.84 19.95
N GLU A 2 8.01 -4.10 19.79
CA GLU A 2 8.77 -4.55 18.59
C GLU A 2 7.95 -4.48 17.31
N GLU A 3 6.62 -4.67 17.39
CA GLU A 3 5.69 -4.50 16.27
C GLU A 3 5.48 -3.04 15.86
N LEU A 4 5.97 -2.09 16.66
CA LEU A 4 5.87 -0.65 16.37
C LEU A 4 7.02 -0.11 15.53
N SER A 5 7.98 -0.96 15.13
CA SER A 5 8.97 -0.58 14.12
C SER A 5 8.27 -0.38 12.78
N ILE A 6 8.66 0.67 12.04
CA ILE A 6 8.03 1.02 10.77
C ILE A 6 8.08 -0.18 9.82
N GLY A 7 6.90 -0.71 9.47
CA GLY A 7 6.73 -1.80 8.51
C GLY A 7 6.63 -3.20 9.09
N GLU A 8 6.79 -3.40 10.38
CA GLU A 8 6.61 -4.70 11.03
C GLU A 8 5.30 -4.73 11.84
N THR A 9 4.36 -5.56 11.42
CA THR A 9 3.08 -5.77 12.10
C THR A 9 2.56 -7.16 11.76
N SER A 10 1.91 -7.81 12.72
CA SER A 10 1.22 -9.09 12.53
C SER A 10 0.04 -9.02 11.54
N LEU A 11 -0.40 -7.80 11.22
CA LEU A 11 -1.46 -7.52 10.25
C LEU A 11 -0.94 -7.23 8.83
N ARG A 12 0.34 -7.49 8.56
CA ARG A 12 0.95 -7.42 7.23
C ARG A 12 1.56 -8.77 6.88
N HIS A 13 1.26 -9.28 5.69
CA HIS A 13 1.80 -10.55 5.18
C HIS A 13 2.39 -10.36 3.79
N SER A 14 3.69 -10.58 3.65
CA SER A 14 4.39 -10.41 2.37
C SER A 14 3.97 -11.48 1.37
N LEU A 15 3.69 -11.06 0.14
CA LEU A 15 3.50 -11.92 -1.02
C LEU A 15 4.74 -11.94 -1.93
N ASN A 16 5.83 -11.30 -1.53
CA ASN A 16 7.09 -11.32 -2.27
C ASN A 16 7.62 -12.74 -2.48
N GLY A 17 8.53 -12.89 -3.43
CA GLY A 17 9.14 -14.18 -3.75
C GLY A 17 8.79 -14.65 -5.16
N LEU A 18 8.65 -15.95 -5.38
CA LEU A 18 8.36 -16.50 -6.70
C LEU A 18 6.85 -16.46 -7.00
N TRP A 19 6.51 -15.99 -8.20
CA TRP A 19 5.18 -15.97 -8.78
C TRP A 19 5.18 -16.73 -10.10
N LYS A 20 4.08 -17.37 -10.46
CA LYS A 20 3.89 -17.88 -11.82
C LYS A 20 3.74 -16.72 -12.78
N PHE A 21 4.38 -16.84 -13.96
CA PHE A 21 4.55 -15.74 -14.89
C PHE A 21 4.36 -16.16 -16.35
N HIS A 22 3.62 -15.35 -17.09
CA HIS A 22 3.50 -15.45 -18.54
C HIS A 22 3.70 -14.07 -19.17
N HIS A 23 4.56 -14.00 -20.18
CA HIS A 23 4.86 -12.78 -20.93
C HIS A 23 4.20 -12.85 -22.31
N ALA A 24 3.36 -11.87 -22.64
CA ALA A 24 2.76 -11.68 -23.95
C ALA A 24 3.29 -10.40 -24.61
N LEU A 25 3.43 -10.37 -25.93
CA LEU A 25 3.94 -9.18 -26.64
C LEU A 25 2.86 -8.09 -26.79
N ASN A 26 1.61 -8.44 -26.63
CA ASN A 26 0.46 -7.52 -26.60
C ASN A 26 -0.76 -8.19 -25.96
N ALA A 27 -1.82 -7.42 -25.77
CA ALA A 27 -3.06 -7.89 -25.16
C ALA A 27 -3.74 -9.06 -25.88
N ALA A 28 -3.61 -9.14 -27.22
CA ALA A 28 -4.22 -10.23 -28.01
C ALA A 28 -3.52 -11.59 -27.82
N GLN A 29 -2.30 -11.60 -27.29
CA GLN A 29 -1.53 -12.81 -26.99
C GLN A 29 -1.63 -13.25 -25.53
N VAL A 30 -2.35 -12.52 -24.69
CA VAL A 30 -2.65 -12.94 -23.31
C VAL A 30 -3.50 -14.20 -23.36
N ILE A 31 -3.16 -15.18 -22.52
CA ILE A 31 -3.92 -16.44 -22.44
C ILE A 31 -5.30 -16.15 -21.86
N PRO A 32 -6.39 -16.38 -22.62
CA PRO A 32 -7.74 -16.10 -22.13
C PRO A 32 -8.08 -16.97 -20.92
N GLY A 33 -8.73 -16.37 -19.91
CA GLY A 33 -9.21 -17.09 -18.73
C GLY A 33 -8.13 -17.49 -17.73
N PHE A 34 -6.89 -16.96 -17.85
CA PHE A 34 -5.83 -17.27 -16.91
C PHE A 34 -6.17 -16.84 -15.47
N GLU A 35 -7.05 -15.86 -15.34
CA GLU A 35 -7.58 -15.34 -14.07
C GLU A 35 -8.56 -16.30 -13.39
N ALA A 36 -9.17 -17.24 -14.10
CA ALA A 36 -10.15 -18.18 -13.56
C ALA A 36 -9.58 -18.98 -12.37
N ALA A 37 -10.41 -19.25 -11.37
CA ALA A 37 -9.99 -19.92 -10.12
C ALA A 37 -9.33 -21.27 -10.36
N ASP A 38 -9.83 -22.03 -11.33
CA ASP A 38 -9.40 -23.39 -11.68
C ASP A 38 -8.32 -23.45 -12.78
N TYR A 39 -7.84 -22.28 -13.29
CA TYR A 39 -6.79 -22.26 -14.30
C TYR A 39 -5.48 -22.86 -13.79
N ASP A 40 -4.93 -23.82 -14.51
CA ASP A 40 -3.67 -24.48 -14.19
C ASP A 40 -2.46 -23.71 -14.72
N SER A 41 -1.77 -23.02 -13.84
CA SER A 41 -0.55 -22.26 -14.15
C SER A 41 0.76 -23.02 -13.92
N ARG A 42 0.74 -24.32 -13.63
CA ARG A 42 1.96 -25.11 -13.30
C ARG A 42 2.98 -25.12 -14.44
N GLY A 43 2.52 -24.99 -15.68
CA GLY A 43 3.38 -24.89 -16.87
C GLY A 43 4.00 -23.51 -17.12
N TRP A 44 3.64 -22.49 -16.36
CA TRP A 44 4.21 -21.14 -16.49
C TRP A 44 5.62 -21.06 -15.91
N ALA A 45 6.40 -20.09 -16.38
CA ALA A 45 7.68 -19.76 -15.77
C ALA A 45 7.48 -19.22 -14.35
N ASP A 46 8.57 -19.19 -13.59
CA ASP A 46 8.61 -18.51 -12.31
C ASP A 46 9.37 -17.18 -12.47
N ILE A 47 8.87 -16.11 -11.84
CA ILE A 47 9.52 -14.81 -11.81
C ILE A 47 9.60 -14.31 -10.36
N ARG A 48 10.65 -13.56 -10.04
CA ARG A 48 10.77 -12.90 -8.74
C ARG A 48 9.87 -11.67 -8.68
N VAL A 49 9.24 -11.45 -7.52
CA VAL A 49 8.53 -10.23 -7.14
C VAL A 49 9.10 -9.80 -5.77
N PRO A 50 9.58 -8.56 -5.62
CA PRO A 50 9.62 -7.50 -6.62
C PRO A 50 10.73 -7.66 -7.66
N ALA A 51 10.42 -7.31 -8.91
CA ALA A 51 11.42 -7.13 -9.96
C ALA A 51 10.83 -6.39 -11.18
N HIS A 52 11.66 -5.67 -11.90
CA HIS A 52 11.34 -5.31 -13.28
C HIS A 52 11.50 -6.54 -14.18
N ILE A 53 10.53 -6.82 -15.04
CA ILE A 53 10.56 -8.02 -15.89
C ILE A 53 11.75 -8.04 -16.83
N GLN A 54 12.26 -6.87 -17.25
CA GLN A 54 13.42 -6.74 -18.11
C GLN A 54 14.70 -7.23 -17.43
N MET A 55 14.79 -7.10 -16.10
CA MET A 55 15.91 -7.63 -15.31
C MET A 55 15.83 -9.14 -15.08
N GLU A 56 14.65 -9.72 -15.32
CA GLU A 56 14.39 -11.16 -15.28
C GLU A 56 14.46 -11.82 -16.69
N GLY A 57 14.87 -11.04 -17.72
CA GLY A 57 15.07 -11.55 -19.07
C GLY A 57 13.90 -11.41 -20.03
N TYR A 58 12.84 -10.67 -19.65
CA TYR A 58 11.66 -10.47 -20.49
C TYR A 58 11.62 -9.06 -21.09
N GLY A 59 11.90 -8.95 -22.38
CA GLY A 59 12.04 -7.68 -23.09
C GLY A 59 13.39 -7.01 -22.79
N ALA A 60 13.45 -5.69 -23.00
CA ALA A 60 14.66 -4.89 -22.78
C ALA A 60 14.31 -3.58 -22.07
N PRO A 61 15.20 -3.05 -21.21
CA PRO A 61 15.15 -1.69 -20.74
C PRO A 61 15.19 -0.72 -21.93
N GLN A 62 14.46 0.37 -21.83
CA GLN A 62 14.43 1.42 -22.84
C GLN A 62 14.63 2.77 -22.19
N TYR A 63 15.59 3.54 -22.68
CA TYR A 63 15.76 4.93 -22.28
C TYR A 63 14.88 5.82 -23.16
N ALA A 64 14.06 6.65 -22.55
CA ALA A 64 13.28 7.68 -23.21
C ALA A 64 13.41 8.99 -22.45
N ASN A 65 13.71 10.08 -23.16
CA ASN A 65 13.88 11.42 -22.61
C ASN A 65 12.79 12.35 -23.17
N VAL A 66 12.88 12.71 -24.46
CA VAL A 66 12.00 13.71 -25.09
C VAL A 66 10.96 13.09 -26.04
N GLN A 67 10.92 11.79 -26.12
CA GLN A 67 10.04 11.02 -27.01
C GLN A 67 9.16 10.06 -26.21
N TYR A 68 8.00 9.72 -26.73
CA TYR A 68 7.17 8.70 -26.13
C TYR A 68 7.83 7.31 -26.25
N PRO A 69 7.61 6.41 -25.27
CA PRO A 69 8.30 5.12 -25.24
C PRO A 69 7.91 4.18 -26.39
N TRP A 70 6.83 4.44 -27.11
CA TRP A 70 6.42 3.69 -28.32
C TRP A 70 6.92 4.28 -29.63
N ASP A 71 7.57 5.44 -29.62
CA ASP A 71 8.11 6.05 -30.84
C ASP A 71 9.12 5.10 -31.51
N GLY A 72 8.94 4.89 -32.81
CA GLY A 72 9.70 3.91 -33.56
C GLY A 72 9.18 2.46 -33.53
N TYR A 73 8.18 2.15 -32.69
CA TYR A 73 7.48 0.87 -32.69
C TYR A 73 6.13 0.94 -33.40
N GLN A 74 5.36 1.97 -33.11
CA GLN A 74 4.03 2.16 -33.67
C GLN A 74 3.66 3.65 -33.62
N ASP A 75 3.10 4.19 -34.70
CA ASP A 75 2.46 5.51 -34.69
C ASP A 75 1.12 5.38 -33.97
N VAL A 76 0.93 6.19 -32.92
CA VAL A 76 -0.24 6.16 -32.05
C VAL A 76 -0.85 7.55 -31.96
N ALA A 77 -2.17 7.66 -32.17
CA ALA A 77 -2.87 8.93 -32.01
C ALA A 77 -2.89 9.35 -30.53
N ILE A 78 -2.96 10.67 -30.28
CA ILE A 78 -2.98 11.21 -28.91
C ILE A 78 -4.17 10.61 -28.13
N GLY A 79 -3.87 10.05 -26.97
CA GLY A 79 -4.85 9.41 -26.07
C GLY A 79 -5.09 7.92 -26.35
N GLU A 80 -4.52 7.36 -27.42
CA GLU A 80 -4.52 5.93 -27.68
C GLU A 80 -3.26 5.28 -27.10
N ILE A 81 -3.24 3.93 -27.03
CA ILE A 81 -2.08 3.15 -26.62
C ILE A 81 -1.66 2.20 -27.75
N PRO A 82 -0.36 1.83 -27.84
CA PRO A 82 0.09 0.84 -28.82
C PRO A 82 -0.63 -0.49 -28.65
N THR A 83 -0.99 -1.13 -29.74
CA THR A 83 -1.67 -2.43 -29.76
C THR A 83 -0.87 -3.54 -30.42
N ALA A 84 0.00 -3.19 -31.37
CA ALA A 84 0.85 -4.18 -32.06
C ALA A 84 1.97 -4.69 -31.14
N TYR A 85 2.62 -3.79 -30.41
CA TYR A 85 3.64 -4.10 -29.42
C TYR A 85 3.37 -3.27 -28.16
N ASN A 86 2.78 -3.91 -27.17
CA ASN A 86 2.60 -3.39 -25.80
C ASN A 86 2.66 -4.60 -24.86
N PRO A 87 3.86 -4.99 -24.43
CA PRO A 87 4.05 -6.18 -23.62
C PRO A 87 3.18 -6.22 -22.37
N VAL A 88 2.65 -7.41 -22.11
CA VAL A 88 1.79 -7.69 -20.99
C VAL A 88 2.43 -8.77 -20.13
N ALA A 89 2.56 -8.49 -18.85
CA ALA A 89 3.03 -9.39 -17.82
C ALA A 89 1.83 -9.95 -17.04
N CYS A 90 1.59 -11.24 -17.14
CA CYS A 90 0.55 -11.94 -16.38
C CYS A 90 1.21 -12.68 -15.22
N TYR A 91 0.68 -12.48 -14.01
CA TYR A 91 1.20 -13.04 -12.77
C TYR A 91 0.13 -13.84 -12.06
N ILE A 92 0.53 -14.95 -11.42
CA ILE A 92 -0.34 -15.72 -10.52
C ILE A 92 0.43 -16.02 -9.24
N LYS A 93 -0.22 -15.78 -8.11
CA LYS A 93 0.25 -16.14 -6.76
C LYS A 93 -0.83 -16.86 -6.01
N THR A 94 -0.51 -18.00 -5.41
CA THR A 94 -1.37 -18.63 -4.43
C THR A 94 -0.90 -18.30 -3.01
N PHE A 95 -1.85 -18.14 -2.11
CA PHE A 95 -1.57 -17.79 -0.71
C PHE A 95 -2.69 -18.25 0.22
N PHE A 96 -2.36 -18.36 1.50
CA PHE A 96 -3.32 -18.54 2.59
C PHE A 96 -3.42 -17.23 3.38
N VAL A 97 -4.63 -16.87 3.78
CA VAL A 97 -4.83 -15.71 4.66
C VAL A 97 -4.32 -16.08 6.06
N PRO A 98 -3.39 -15.31 6.65
CA PRO A 98 -2.95 -15.55 8.02
C PRO A 98 -4.11 -15.47 9.02
N GLU A 99 -4.10 -16.34 10.04
CA GLU A 99 -5.15 -16.41 11.08
C GLU A 99 -5.39 -15.05 11.75
N GLN A 100 -4.33 -14.27 11.95
CA GLN A 100 -4.41 -12.93 12.54
C GLN A 100 -5.22 -11.93 11.71
N MET A 101 -5.42 -12.21 10.41
CA MET A 101 -6.22 -11.41 9.50
C MET A 101 -7.67 -11.87 9.40
N ALA A 102 -8.02 -13.02 10.00
CA ALA A 102 -9.39 -13.52 10.00
C ALA A 102 -10.35 -12.49 10.62
N ASP A 103 -11.58 -12.44 10.13
CA ASP A 103 -12.66 -11.53 10.55
C ASP A 103 -12.34 -10.02 10.42
N ARG A 104 -11.30 -9.68 9.65
CA ARG A 104 -10.91 -8.30 9.35
C ARG A 104 -11.15 -7.97 7.87
N ARG A 105 -11.11 -6.69 7.55
CA ARG A 105 -11.03 -6.27 6.15
C ARG A 105 -9.60 -6.51 5.66
N VAL A 106 -9.45 -7.29 4.59
CA VAL A 106 -8.15 -7.66 4.02
C VAL A 106 -7.96 -6.96 2.68
N PHE A 107 -6.80 -6.36 2.52
CA PHE A 107 -6.37 -5.66 1.32
C PHE A 107 -5.11 -6.29 0.75
N VAL A 108 -4.92 -6.19 -0.57
CA VAL A 108 -3.62 -6.34 -1.21
C VAL A 108 -3.09 -4.96 -1.58
N SER A 109 -1.80 -4.73 -1.30
CA SER A 109 -1.09 -3.51 -1.69
C SER A 109 0.04 -3.86 -2.63
N PHE A 110 0.01 -3.27 -3.83
CA PHE A 110 1.10 -3.28 -4.80
C PHE A 110 1.83 -1.95 -4.68
N GLN A 111 3.04 -1.95 -4.15
CA GLN A 111 3.79 -0.72 -3.89
C GLN A 111 4.34 -0.05 -5.15
N GLY A 112 4.30 -0.75 -6.28
CA GLY A 112 4.63 -0.24 -7.60
C GLY A 112 4.34 -1.26 -8.68
N ALA A 113 3.54 -0.87 -9.69
CA ALA A 113 3.16 -1.69 -10.84
C ALA A 113 3.22 -0.84 -12.11
N GLU A 114 4.25 -0.96 -12.90
CA GLU A 114 4.46 -0.11 -14.09
C GLU A 114 3.96 -0.82 -15.35
N SER A 115 3.04 -0.19 -16.09
CA SER A 115 2.41 1.14 -15.95
C SER A 115 0.99 1.08 -15.39
N CYS A 116 0.30 -0.04 -15.50
CA CYS A 116 -1.03 -0.25 -14.93
C CYS A 116 -1.23 -1.70 -14.53
N ILE A 117 -2.16 -1.94 -13.63
CA ILE A 117 -2.46 -3.26 -13.12
C ILE A 117 -3.96 -3.52 -13.08
N ALA A 118 -4.38 -4.70 -13.57
CA ALA A 118 -5.69 -5.27 -13.32
C ALA A 118 -5.55 -6.50 -12.41
N VAL A 119 -6.46 -6.67 -11.46
CA VAL A 119 -6.38 -7.65 -10.38
C VAL A 119 -7.63 -8.51 -10.32
N TRP A 120 -7.44 -9.82 -10.14
CA TRP A 120 -8.49 -10.80 -9.88
C TRP A 120 -8.14 -11.65 -8.67
N LEU A 121 -9.13 -11.99 -7.86
CA LEU A 121 -9.01 -12.96 -6.79
C LEU A 121 -10.02 -14.08 -6.99
N ASN A 122 -9.54 -15.33 -7.01
CA ASN A 122 -10.37 -16.53 -7.16
C ASN A 122 -11.31 -16.46 -8.38
N GLY A 123 -10.85 -15.85 -9.49
CA GLY A 123 -11.61 -15.65 -10.71
C GLY A 123 -12.51 -14.40 -10.74
N HIS A 124 -12.65 -13.71 -9.63
CA HIS A 124 -13.43 -12.47 -9.54
C HIS A 124 -12.58 -11.25 -9.86
N TYR A 125 -13.04 -10.38 -10.74
CA TYR A 125 -12.38 -9.10 -11.00
C TYR A 125 -12.51 -8.20 -9.78
N VAL A 126 -11.37 -7.73 -9.27
CA VAL A 126 -11.29 -6.89 -8.07
C VAL A 126 -11.17 -5.42 -8.43
N GLY A 127 -10.27 -5.08 -9.37
CA GLY A 127 -10.07 -3.69 -9.73
C GLY A 127 -8.92 -3.45 -10.70
N PHE A 128 -8.73 -2.16 -11.02
CA PHE A 128 -7.70 -1.63 -11.91
C PHE A 128 -7.08 -0.38 -11.30
N ALA A 129 -5.77 -0.21 -11.50
CA ALA A 129 -5.05 1.02 -11.19
C ALA A 129 -4.06 1.35 -12.32
N GLY A 130 -3.91 2.65 -12.61
CA GLY A 130 -3.07 3.16 -13.69
C GLY A 130 -1.99 4.12 -13.19
N ASP A 131 -1.48 3.94 -11.99
CA ASP A 131 -0.36 4.71 -11.44
C ASP A 131 0.83 3.77 -11.21
N SER A 132 1.97 4.12 -11.82
CA SER A 132 3.17 3.28 -11.75
C SER A 132 3.88 3.33 -10.40
N PHE A 133 3.88 4.48 -9.70
CA PHE A 133 4.84 4.77 -8.64
C PHE A 133 4.24 4.97 -7.25
N THR A 134 2.93 5.16 -7.15
CA THR A 134 2.22 5.17 -5.87
C THR A 134 1.58 3.80 -5.59
N PRO A 135 1.35 3.44 -4.33
CA PRO A 135 0.72 2.17 -4.00
C PRO A 135 -0.67 2.02 -4.60
N SER A 136 -0.92 0.88 -5.22
CA SER A 136 -2.25 0.47 -5.70
C SER A 136 -2.82 -0.55 -4.73
N GLU A 137 -3.95 -0.23 -4.09
CA GLU A 137 -4.54 -1.02 -3.03
C GLU A 137 -5.96 -1.48 -3.38
N PHE A 138 -6.24 -2.74 -3.11
CA PHE A 138 -7.54 -3.36 -3.44
C PHE A 138 -8.06 -4.16 -2.26
N GLU A 139 -9.34 -3.97 -1.92
CA GLU A 139 -10.00 -4.78 -0.90
C GLU A 139 -10.34 -6.17 -1.47
N LEU A 140 -9.93 -7.19 -0.74
CA LEU A 140 -10.12 -8.59 -1.11
C LEU A 140 -11.21 -9.29 -0.30
N THR A 141 -11.69 -8.69 0.77
CA THR A 141 -12.52 -9.31 1.82
C THR A 141 -13.66 -10.17 1.27
N ASP A 142 -14.44 -9.64 0.33
CA ASP A 142 -15.63 -10.31 -0.23
C ASP A 142 -15.31 -11.45 -1.22
N TYR A 143 -14.06 -11.55 -1.65
CA TYR A 143 -13.59 -12.54 -2.66
C TYR A 143 -12.74 -13.64 -2.05
N LEU A 144 -12.38 -13.53 -0.75
CA LEU A 144 -11.59 -14.53 -0.05
C LEU A 144 -12.39 -15.81 0.18
N ILE A 145 -11.70 -16.96 0.08
CA ILE A 145 -12.25 -18.27 0.41
C ILE A 145 -11.43 -18.91 1.53
N GLU A 146 -12.04 -19.87 2.23
CA GLU A 146 -11.29 -20.72 3.14
C GLU A 146 -10.28 -21.58 2.37
N GLY A 147 -9.05 -21.66 2.86
CA GLY A 147 -7.97 -22.41 2.23
C GLY A 147 -7.09 -21.55 1.31
N GLU A 148 -6.65 -22.16 0.21
CA GLU A 148 -5.75 -21.52 -0.75
C GLU A 148 -6.50 -20.53 -1.65
N ASN A 149 -6.05 -19.29 -1.69
CA ASN A 149 -6.56 -18.23 -2.55
C ASN A 149 -5.63 -18.01 -3.74
N LYS A 150 -6.20 -17.73 -4.92
CA LYS A 150 -5.47 -17.47 -6.15
C LYS A 150 -5.61 -16.00 -6.54
N LEU A 151 -4.51 -15.27 -6.45
CA LEU A 151 -4.39 -13.89 -6.93
C LEU A 151 -3.83 -13.92 -8.36
N ALA A 152 -4.52 -13.34 -9.32
CA ALA A 152 -4.07 -13.15 -10.68
C ALA A 152 -3.94 -11.65 -10.99
N CYS A 153 -2.86 -11.26 -11.67
CA CYS A 153 -2.59 -9.88 -12.03
C CYS A 153 -2.19 -9.78 -13.50
N ARG A 154 -2.61 -8.71 -14.15
CA ARG A 154 -2.19 -8.33 -15.49
C ARG A 154 -1.60 -6.94 -15.44
N VAL A 155 -0.32 -6.82 -15.81
CA VAL A 155 0.41 -5.54 -15.85
C VAL A 155 0.77 -5.26 -17.29
N GLU A 156 0.40 -4.09 -17.80
CA GLU A 156 0.72 -3.66 -19.16
C GLU A 156 1.90 -2.68 -19.11
N ARG A 157 2.82 -2.80 -20.09
CA ARG A 157 4.00 -1.95 -20.14
C ARG A 157 3.64 -0.49 -20.37
N TRP A 158 2.65 -0.22 -21.23
CA TRP A 158 2.17 1.11 -21.54
C TRP A 158 0.66 1.22 -21.36
N SER A 159 0.22 2.32 -20.81
CA SER A 159 -1.18 2.63 -20.55
C SER A 159 -1.50 4.07 -20.94
N ALA A 160 -2.74 4.49 -20.74
CA ALA A 160 -3.12 5.89 -20.93
C ALA A 160 -2.29 6.84 -20.03
N GLY A 161 -1.87 6.39 -18.83
CA GLY A 161 -1.00 7.13 -17.93
C GLY A 161 0.39 7.40 -18.53
N SER A 162 0.87 6.52 -19.43
CA SER A 162 2.17 6.69 -20.08
C SER A 162 2.28 7.94 -20.97
N TRP A 163 1.14 8.55 -21.35
CA TRP A 163 1.13 9.86 -21.99
C TRP A 163 1.51 11.02 -21.06
N LEU A 164 1.35 10.82 -19.74
CA LEU A 164 1.59 11.81 -18.69
C LEU A 164 2.88 11.53 -17.90
N GLU A 165 3.33 10.29 -17.90
CA GLU A 165 4.57 9.86 -17.24
C GLU A 165 5.77 10.15 -18.15
N ASP A 166 6.14 11.42 -18.25
CA ASP A 166 7.20 11.93 -19.15
C ASP A 166 8.49 12.24 -18.35
N GLN A 167 8.98 11.26 -17.60
CA GLN A 167 10.25 11.37 -16.89
C GLN A 167 11.42 10.94 -17.78
N ASP A 168 12.54 11.65 -17.64
CA ASP A 168 13.82 11.31 -18.26
C ASP A 168 14.48 10.16 -17.51
N PHE A 169 14.14 8.92 -17.84
CA PHE A 169 14.65 7.73 -17.17
C PHE A 169 14.47 6.43 -18.00
N MET A 170 15.00 5.34 -17.48
CA MET A 170 14.85 4.02 -18.09
C MET A 170 13.41 3.52 -17.91
N ARG A 171 12.72 3.23 -19.04
CA ARG A 171 11.40 2.64 -19.07
C ARG A 171 11.49 1.12 -18.92
N MET A 172 10.92 0.63 -17.83
CA MET A 172 10.83 -0.80 -17.53
C MET A 172 9.35 -1.14 -17.26
N SER A 173 9.06 -2.28 -16.67
CA SER A 173 7.70 -2.65 -16.29
C SER A 173 7.67 -3.85 -15.34
N GLY A 174 6.50 -4.14 -14.80
CA GLY A 174 6.26 -5.25 -13.90
C GLY A 174 5.95 -4.82 -12.46
N LEU A 175 5.89 -5.80 -11.56
CA LEU A 175 5.72 -5.59 -10.12
C LEU A 175 7.10 -5.34 -9.49
N PHE A 176 7.54 -4.09 -9.50
CA PHE A 176 8.92 -3.73 -9.19
C PHE A 176 9.16 -3.31 -7.73
N ARG A 177 8.11 -3.24 -6.94
CA ARG A 177 8.16 -3.02 -5.49
C ARG A 177 7.39 -4.11 -4.76
N ASP A 178 7.44 -4.07 -3.43
CA ASP A 178 6.80 -5.05 -2.55
C ASP A 178 5.31 -5.24 -2.86
N VAL A 179 4.87 -6.47 -2.71
CA VAL A 179 3.46 -6.84 -2.69
C VAL A 179 3.16 -7.52 -1.37
N TYR A 180 2.13 -7.06 -0.67
CA TYR A 180 1.73 -7.65 0.59
C TYR A 180 0.21 -7.57 0.82
N LEU A 181 -0.29 -8.49 1.62
CA LEU A 181 -1.60 -8.37 2.25
C LEU A 181 -1.46 -7.51 3.51
N TYR A 182 -2.48 -6.72 3.80
CA TYR A 182 -2.64 -6.12 5.11
C TYR A 182 -4.10 -6.20 5.53
N ALA A 183 -4.32 -6.21 6.84
CA ALA A 183 -5.66 -6.25 7.40
C ALA A 183 -5.88 -5.07 8.33
N ILE A 184 -7.07 -4.50 8.28
CA ILE A 184 -7.49 -3.40 9.15
C ILE A 184 -8.64 -3.84 10.05
N PRO A 185 -8.65 -3.41 11.32
CA PRO A 185 -9.78 -3.65 12.22
C PRO A 185 -11.06 -2.97 11.72
N LYS A 186 -12.21 -3.51 12.12
CA LYS A 186 -13.51 -2.91 11.82
C LYS A 186 -13.69 -1.52 12.46
N ALA A 187 -13.01 -1.26 13.58
CA ALA A 187 -12.86 0.08 14.15
C ALA A 187 -11.39 0.46 14.11
N HIS A 188 -11.03 1.50 13.34
CA HIS A 188 -9.65 1.91 13.10
C HIS A 188 -9.52 3.41 12.81
N ILE A 189 -8.29 3.91 12.86
CA ILE A 189 -7.93 5.26 12.44
C ILE A 189 -7.82 5.27 10.92
N ALA A 190 -8.74 5.97 10.26
CA ALA A 190 -8.78 6.08 8.79
C ALA A 190 -7.81 7.15 8.27
N ASP A 191 -7.64 8.25 9.03
CA ASP A 191 -6.71 9.34 8.69
C ASP A 191 -6.22 10.05 9.93
N LEU A 192 -4.98 10.51 9.91
CA LEU A 192 -4.33 11.24 10.98
C LEU A 192 -3.57 12.45 10.42
N HIS A 193 -4.02 13.64 10.79
CA HIS A 193 -3.31 14.88 10.52
C HIS A 193 -2.72 15.43 11.82
N LEU A 194 -1.40 15.61 11.83
CA LEU A 194 -0.62 16.01 12.99
C LEU A 194 0.11 17.32 12.70
N LYS A 195 0.06 18.27 13.64
CA LYS A 195 0.84 19.53 13.60
C LYS A 195 1.53 19.75 14.93
N THR A 196 2.77 20.17 14.88
CA THR A 196 3.56 20.63 16.02
C THR A 196 3.56 22.15 16.01
N LEU A 197 2.80 22.76 16.92
CA LEU A 197 2.61 24.20 16.98
C LEU A 197 3.46 24.76 18.12
N LEU A 198 4.53 25.49 17.78
CA LEU A 198 5.35 26.20 18.77
C LEU A 198 4.67 27.52 19.13
N ASP A 199 4.90 27.99 20.37
CA ASP A 199 4.52 29.34 20.79
C ASP A 199 5.43 30.41 20.13
N ASP A 200 5.08 31.69 20.26
CA ASP A 200 5.82 32.81 19.66
C ASP A 200 7.26 32.93 20.20
N SER A 201 7.54 32.33 21.34
CA SER A 201 8.87 32.32 21.99
C SER A 201 9.69 31.07 21.66
N TYR A 202 9.14 30.12 20.90
CA TYR A 202 9.74 28.80 20.59
C TYR A 202 10.14 28.02 21.84
N THR A 203 9.39 28.20 22.95
CA THR A 203 9.69 27.61 24.25
C THR A 203 8.77 26.44 24.57
N ASP A 204 7.47 26.61 24.37
CA ASP A 204 6.45 25.59 24.59
C ASP A 204 5.78 25.21 23.27
N ALA A 205 5.14 24.05 23.23
CA ALA A 205 4.43 23.57 22.04
C ALA A 205 3.08 22.95 22.37
N VAL A 206 2.26 22.85 21.33
CA VAL A 206 1.05 22.01 21.33
C VAL A 206 1.16 21.01 20.18
N LEU A 207 1.00 19.73 20.49
CA LEU A 207 0.76 18.71 19.47
C LEU A 207 -0.73 18.70 19.16
N ASP A 208 -1.08 19.16 17.98
CA ASP A 208 -2.45 19.32 17.49
C ASP A 208 -2.79 18.16 16.54
N LEU A 209 -3.81 17.38 16.89
CA LEU A 209 -4.17 16.13 16.22
C LEU A 209 -5.60 16.21 15.70
N SER A 210 -5.79 16.01 14.41
CA SER A 210 -7.08 15.77 13.77
C SER A 210 -7.13 14.32 13.29
N VAL A 211 -8.08 13.54 13.79
CA VAL A 211 -8.19 12.10 13.52
C VAL A 211 -9.54 11.79 12.89
N GLN A 212 -9.54 11.07 11.78
CA GLN A 212 -10.75 10.48 11.21
C GLN A 212 -10.80 8.99 11.58
N MET A 213 -11.94 8.55 12.08
CA MET A 213 -12.15 7.16 12.48
C MET A 213 -13.15 6.48 11.53
N ALA A 214 -12.85 5.26 11.14
CA ALA A 214 -13.84 4.34 10.58
C ALA A 214 -14.35 3.43 11.70
N LEU A 215 -15.64 3.49 11.98
CA LEU A 215 -16.27 2.78 13.09
C LEU A 215 -17.39 1.90 12.53
N ASP A 216 -17.15 0.57 12.49
CA ASP A 216 -18.19 -0.38 12.13
C ASP A 216 -19.17 -0.53 13.33
N PRO A 217 -20.47 -0.37 13.13
CA PRO A 217 -21.46 -0.48 14.21
C PRO A 217 -21.43 -1.82 14.95
N SER A 218 -20.95 -2.89 14.33
CA SER A 218 -20.85 -4.23 14.94
C SER A 218 -19.82 -4.30 16.09
N VAL A 219 -18.86 -3.37 16.15
CA VAL A 219 -17.80 -3.35 17.18
C VAL A 219 -18.30 -2.72 18.49
N GLY A 220 -19.36 -1.91 18.44
CA GLY A 220 -19.90 -1.20 19.60
C GLY A 220 -19.08 0.02 19.99
N ALA A 221 -19.08 0.36 21.28
CA ALA A 221 -18.40 1.55 21.78
C ALA A 221 -16.89 1.33 21.83
N CYS A 222 -16.14 2.30 21.29
CA CYS A 222 -14.68 2.30 21.30
C CYS A 222 -14.13 3.55 22.00
N SER A 223 -12.87 3.48 22.42
CA SER A 223 -12.07 4.61 22.91
C SER A 223 -10.76 4.72 22.19
N VAL A 224 -10.17 5.92 22.18
CA VAL A 224 -8.85 6.20 21.62
C VAL A 224 -8.01 6.85 22.69
N SER A 225 -6.80 6.32 22.93
CA SER A 225 -5.77 6.96 23.75
C SER A 225 -4.64 7.49 22.88
N PHE A 226 -4.02 8.58 23.34
CA PHE A 226 -2.92 9.30 22.71
C PHE A 226 -1.80 9.40 23.75
N GLU A 227 -0.62 8.88 23.49
CA GLU A 227 0.51 8.87 24.39
C GLU A 227 1.76 9.38 23.67
N LEU A 228 2.25 10.56 24.07
CA LEU A 228 3.50 11.12 23.57
C LEU A 228 4.62 10.79 24.56
N THR A 229 5.69 10.16 24.08
CA THR A 229 6.82 9.76 24.92
C THR A 229 8.15 10.29 24.40
N ASP A 230 9.10 10.51 25.33
CA ASP A 230 10.50 10.86 25.09
C ASP A 230 11.39 9.72 25.65
N GLY A 231 11.92 8.89 24.76
CA GLY A 231 12.73 7.74 25.15
C GLY A 231 12.00 6.78 26.10
N GLY A 232 10.69 6.57 25.89
CA GLY A 232 9.83 5.73 26.72
C GLY A 232 9.23 6.42 27.96
N ARG A 233 9.63 7.67 28.26
CA ARG A 233 9.03 8.45 29.34
C ARG A 233 7.81 9.23 28.83
N LEU A 234 6.67 9.06 29.47
CA LEU A 234 5.44 9.79 29.12
C LEU A 234 5.65 11.32 29.29
N VAL A 235 5.35 12.08 28.23
CA VAL A 235 5.43 13.54 28.18
C VAL A 235 4.05 14.17 28.24
N ALA A 236 3.12 13.66 27.43
CA ALA A 236 1.73 14.12 27.41
C ALA A 236 0.80 12.96 26.99
N SER A 237 -0.44 12.99 27.45
CA SER A 237 -1.43 12.00 27.06
C SER A 237 -2.85 12.56 27.11
N ALA A 238 -3.72 11.95 26.32
CA ALA A 238 -5.17 12.14 26.35
C ALA A 238 -5.88 10.83 26.04
N ALA A 239 -7.15 10.73 26.42
CA ALA A 239 -8.02 9.67 25.99
C ALA A 239 -9.45 10.21 25.83
N CYS A 240 -10.18 9.71 24.83
CA CYS A 240 -11.54 10.08 24.58
C CYS A 240 -12.34 8.91 24.01
N LYS A 241 -13.67 9.06 23.96
CA LYS A 241 -14.53 8.16 23.22
C LYS A 241 -14.24 8.29 21.74
N ALA A 242 -14.21 7.16 21.03
CA ALA A 242 -14.07 7.17 19.58
C ALA A 242 -15.33 7.72 18.90
N GLU A 243 -15.14 8.74 18.06
CA GLU A 243 -16.15 9.36 17.23
C GLU A 243 -15.61 9.47 15.80
N ALA A 244 -16.45 9.66 14.79
CA ALA A 244 -16.05 9.70 13.39
C ALA A 244 -14.95 10.74 13.10
N SER A 245 -14.94 11.84 13.86
CA SER A 245 -13.90 12.88 13.78
C SER A 245 -13.52 13.33 15.19
N LEU A 246 -12.22 13.37 15.46
CA LEU A 246 -11.67 13.81 16.75
C LEU A 246 -10.69 14.95 16.53
N HIS A 247 -10.67 15.90 17.47
CA HIS A 247 -9.64 16.92 17.55
C HIS A 247 -9.07 16.93 18.96
N VAL A 248 -7.76 16.67 19.09
CA VAL A 248 -7.07 16.50 20.37
C VAL A 248 -5.83 17.37 20.39
N GLN A 249 -5.64 18.12 21.48
CA GLN A 249 -4.47 18.95 21.70
C GLN A 249 -3.70 18.47 22.93
N LEU A 250 -2.42 18.18 22.76
CA LEU A 250 -1.50 17.79 23.82
C LEU A 250 -0.47 18.90 24.05
N PRO A 251 -0.58 19.66 25.16
CA PRO A 251 0.43 20.64 25.52
C PRO A 251 1.77 19.95 25.88
N VAL A 252 2.87 20.45 25.33
CA VAL A 252 4.23 19.96 25.57
C VAL A 252 5.10 21.10 26.05
N LYS A 253 5.61 20.96 27.27
CA LYS A 253 6.45 21.98 27.91
C LYS A 253 7.91 21.79 27.55
N ALA A 254 8.54 22.86 27.04
CA ALA A 254 9.95 22.93 26.71
C ALA A 254 10.43 21.69 25.89
N PRO A 255 9.78 21.38 24.74
CA PRO A 255 10.21 20.25 23.93
C PRO A 255 11.63 20.44 23.42
N LYS A 256 12.36 19.35 23.24
CA LYS A 256 13.60 19.35 22.47
C LYS A 256 13.24 19.58 21.01
N LEU A 257 13.75 20.66 20.46
CA LEU A 257 13.41 21.08 19.09
C LEU A 257 14.15 20.21 18.05
N TRP A 258 13.47 19.93 16.97
CA TRP A 258 14.04 19.28 15.80
C TRP A 258 14.77 20.31 14.92
N SER A 259 15.96 19.96 14.47
CA SER A 259 16.64 20.63 13.36
C SER A 259 17.39 19.61 12.53
N SER A 260 17.87 20.01 11.34
CA SER A 260 18.69 19.14 10.49
C SER A 260 19.99 18.69 11.16
N GLU A 261 20.55 19.53 12.04
CA GLU A 261 21.76 19.26 12.83
C GLU A 261 21.46 18.40 14.07
N SER A 262 20.22 18.48 14.59
CA SER A 262 19.76 17.72 15.75
C SER A 262 18.32 17.22 15.51
N PRO A 263 18.15 16.16 14.72
CA PRO A 263 16.83 15.66 14.30
C PRO A 263 16.14 14.88 15.44
N TYR A 264 15.79 15.60 16.51
CA TYR A 264 15.21 15.00 17.69
C TYR A 264 13.74 14.63 17.47
N LEU A 265 13.37 13.38 17.79
CA LEU A 265 12.02 12.86 17.61
C LEU A 265 11.47 12.27 18.91
N TYR A 266 10.18 12.52 19.10
CA TYR A 266 9.33 11.89 20.11
C TYR A 266 8.54 10.75 19.48
N ASP A 267 8.09 9.80 20.28
CA ASP A 267 7.22 8.72 19.86
C ASP A 267 5.78 9.01 20.32
N LEU A 268 4.86 9.11 19.39
CA LEU A 268 3.42 9.19 19.63
C LEU A 268 2.79 7.85 19.33
N LEU A 269 2.01 7.32 20.27
CA LEU A 269 1.22 6.11 20.10
C LEU A 269 -0.27 6.44 20.24
N LEU A 270 -1.04 6.11 19.20
CA LEU A 270 -2.49 6.11 19.26
C LEU A 270 -2.96 4.66 19.43
N THR A 271 -3.86 4.41 20.39
CA THR A 271 -4.42 3.06 20.59
C THR A 271 -5.94 3.11 20.58
N VAL A 272 -6.55 2.36 19.67
CA VAL A 272 -8.01 2.14 19.63
C VAL A 272 -8.34 0.92 20.48
N ARG A 273 -9.32 1.04 21.37
CA ARG A 273 -9.77 -0.06 22.25
C ARG A 273 -11.27 -0.24 22.16
N ASP A 274 -11.73 -1.50 22.30
CA ASP A 274 -13.13 -1.83 22.44
C ASP A 274 -13.67 -1.51 23.87
N ALA A 275 -14.94 -1.83 24.09
CA ALA A 275 -15.62 -1.59 25.38
C ALA A 275 -15.00 -2.39 26.53
N ASP A 276 -14.36 -3.51 26.27
CA ASP A 276 -13.69 -4.38 27.26
C ASP A 276 -12.23 -3.95 27.51
N GLY A 277 -11.77 -2.89 26.82
CA GLY A 277 -10.40 -2.37 26.94
C GLY A 277 -9.36 -3.13 26.13
N ARG A 278 -9.78 -4.08 25.28
CA ARG A 278 -8.88 -4.82 24.37
C ARG A 278 -8.43 -3.87 23.26
N ALA A 279 -7.13 -3.85 22.99
CA ALA A 279 -6.58 -3.09 21.86
C ALA A 279 -7.01 -3.72 20.53
N LEU A 280 -7.64 -2.91 19.67
CA LEU A 280 -8.05 -3.25 18.30
C LEU A 280 -6.96 -2.83 17.31
N GLU A 281 -6.37 -1.64 17.53
CA GLU A 281 -5.36 -1.04 16.68
C GLU A 281 -4.37 -0.22 17.51
N ALA A 282 -3.11 -0.19 17.06
CA ALA A 282 -2.08 0.68 17.59
C ALA A 282 -1.33 1.33 16.42
N VAL A 283 -1.32 2.67 16.39
CA VAL A 283 -0.70 3.47 15.32
C VAL A 283 0.45 4.27 15.90
N PRO A 284 1.71 3.91 15.62
CA PRO A 284 2.88 4.68 16.03
C PRO A 284 3.17 5.80 15.04
N GLN A 285 3.59 6.96 15.55
CA GLN A 285 4.07 8.09 14.76
C GLN A 285 5.32 8.68 15.41
N ARG A 286 6.26 9.14 14.59
CA ARG A 286 7.38 9.95 15.04
C ARG A 286 7.09 11.43 14.88
N VAL A 287 7.40 12.22 15.92
CA VAL A 287 7.01 13.62 16.02
C VAL A 287 8.23 14.48 16.33
N GLY A 288 8.52 15.48 15.51
CA GLY A 288 9.50 16.53 15.76
C GLY A 288 8.81 17.86 16.04
N PHE A 289 9.31 18.61 17.00
CA PHE A 289 8.82 19.95 17.32
C PHE A 289 9.74 21.03 16.79
#